data_79384c68701a3a37ed664a39cf47dc6f
#
_entry.id   79384c68701a3a37ed664a39cf47dc6f
#
_cell.length_a   1.000
_cell.length_b   1.000
_cell.length_c   1.000
_cell.angle_alpha   90.00
_cell.angle_beta   90.00
_cell.angle_gamma   90.00
#
_symmetry.space_group_name_H-M   'P 1'
#
loop_
_entity.id
_entity.type
_entity.pdbx_description
1 polymer ?
#
loop_
_entity_poly.entity_id
_entity_poly.type
_entity_poly.pdbx_seq_one_letter_code
_entity_poly.pdbx_strand_id
1 'polypeptide(L)'
;WNEFVQASPRASFYHRAEWRAINERVFGHKTVYLGAEDAGRLIGVFPIVRLKSLLFGNIACSMPFVNYGGPCGESEEVEARLLTAASALADEWGVDYVEVRSQRHLGEAYPSSDHKVSMTIALDPDPEAVMARFKRDQRAEIRRAAKHGFVVKFGSELVDDFYAVLSASWRELGTPIFGLDYLKTIVTAFPGAPRICVVYDINGVPAAGAFDGIHN
;
A
#
# COMPACT_ATOMS: atom_id res chain seq x y z
N TRP A 1 -6.61 -17.95 2.52
CA TRP A 1 -6.13 -16.63 2.89
C TRP A 1 -6.91 -15.53 2.14
N ASN A 2 -6.86 -15.50 0.82
CA ASN A 2 -7.50 -14.43 0.03
C ASN A 2 -9.03 -14.41 0.18
N GLU A 3 -9.68 -15.54 0.41
CA GLU A 3 -11.11 -15.60 0.73
C GLU A 3 -11.43 -14.81 2.02
N PHE A 4 -10.64 -15.01 3.08
CA PHE A 4 -10.77 -14.23 4.30
C PHE A 4 -10.53 -12.74 4.06
N VAL A 5 -9.45 -12.39 3.34
CA VAL A 5 -9.12 -10.98 3.03
C VAL A 5 -10.24 -10.31 2.24
N GLN A 6 -10.85 -11.01 1.28
CA GLN A 6 -11.93 -10.47 0.46
C GLN A 6 -13.25 -10.31 1.24
N ALA A 7 -13.53 -11.22 2.16
CA ALA A 7 -14.74 -11.17 2.99
C ALA A 7 -14.65 -10.20 4.17
N SER A 8 -13.45 -9.85 4.62
CA SER A 8 -13.25 -9.05 5.82
C SER A 8 -13.33 -7.54 5.52
N PRO A 9 -14.25 -6.79 6.17
CA PRO A 9 -14.32 -5.33 6.03
C PRO A 9 -13.13 -4.61 6.68
N ARG A 10 -12.33 -5.31 7.49
CA ARG A 10 -11.13 -4.79 8.14
C ARG A 10 -9.87 -4.99 7.32
N ALA A 11 -9.91 -5.84 6.29
CA ALA A 11 -8.79 -6.08 5.41
C ALA A 11 -8.61 -4.92 4.41
N SER A 12 -7.42 -4.86 3.85
CA SER A 12 -7.09 -3.94 2.76
C SER A 12 -6.43 -4.72 1.62
N PHE A 13 -6.26 -4.08 0.49
CA PHE A 13 -5.51 -4.60 -0.65
C PHE A 13 -4.13 -5.18 -0.26
N TYR A 14 -3.52 -4.60 0.78
CA TYR A 14 -2.18 -4.98 1.23
C TYR A 14 -2.13 -6.25 2.08
N HIS A 15 -3.28 -6.85 2.45
CA HIS A 15 -3.35 -8.14 3.12
C HIS A 15 -3.39 -9.33 2.15
N ARG A 16 -3.53 -9.09 0.86
CA ARG A 16 -3.58 -10.15 -0.15
C ARG A 16 -2.29 -10.97 -0.17
N ALA A 17 -2.42 -12.28 -0.37
CA ALA A 17 -1.32 -13.23 -0.31
C ALA A 17 -0.24 -12.98 -1.38
N GLU A 18 -0.59 -12.41 -2.51
CA GLU A 18 0.30 -12.13 -3.64
C GLU A 18 1.46 -11.19 -3.26
N TRP A 19 1.26 -10.32 -2.27
CA TRP A 19 2.30 -9.44 -1.76
C TRP A 19 3.51 -10.19 -1.17
N ARG A 20 3.29 -11.42 -0.70
CA ARG A 20 4.37 -12.29 -0.23
C ARG A 20 5.41 -12.51 -1.33
N ALA A 21 4.94 -12.98 -2.49
CA ALA A 21 5.82 -13.26 -3.62
C ALA A 21 6.53 -12.00 -4.13
N ILE A 22 5.88 -10.83 -4.07
CA ILE A 22 6.48 -9.54 -4.44
C ILE A 22 7.66 -9.23 -3.51
N ASN A 23 7.45 -9.27 -2.19
CA ASN A 23 8.51 -8.97 -1.22
C ASN A 23 9.68 -9.97 -1.31
N GLU A 24 9.40 -11.25 -1.54
CA GLU A 24 10.43 -12.29 -1.65
C GLU A 24 11.21 -12.18 -2.97
N ARG A 25 10.54 -11.96 -4.09
CA ARG A 25 11.19 -11.96 -5.42
C ARG A 25 11.91 -10.66 -5.75
N VAL A 26 11.28 -9.51 -5.44
CA VAL A 26 11.83 -8.20 -5.82
C VAL A 26 12.92 -7.76 -4.85
N PHE A 27 12.71 -7.98 -3.55
CA PHE A 27 13.60 -7.46 -2.51
C PHE A 27 14.41 -8.54 -1.78
N GLY A 28 14.13 -9.82 -2.01
CA GLY A 28 14.79 -10.92 -1.30
C GLY A 28 14.46 -10.98 0.20
N HIS A 29 13.36 -10.35 0.62
CA HIS A 29 12.98 -10.29 2.03
C HIS A 29 12.42 -11.62 2.52
N LYS A 30 12.76 -12.00 3.75
CA LYS A 30 12.09 -13.11 4.43
C LYS A 30 10.70 -12.67 4.86
N THR A 31 9.68 -13.47 4.54
CA THR A 31 8.29 -13.19 4.91
C THR A 31 7.70 -14.31 5.76
N VAL A 32 6.83 -13.95 6.70
CA VAL A 32 5.93 -14.86 7.41
C VAL A 32 4.54 -14.26 7.39
N TYR A 33 3.57 -15.05 6.96
CA TYR A 33 2.16 -14.67 6.93
C TYR A 33 1.47 -15.44 8.06
N LEU A 34 1.23 -14.75 9.19
CA LEU A 34 0.57 -15.32 10.36
C LEU A 34 -0.94 -15.45 10.09
N GLY A 35 -1.51 -16.60 10.39
CA GLY A 35 -2.94 -16.86 10.35
C GLY A 35 -3.45 -17.27 11.71
N ALA A 36 -4.57 -16.69 12.16
CA ALA A 36 -5.34 -17.19 13.28
C ALA A 36 -6.44 -18.11 12.76
N GLU A 37 -6.57 -19.28 13.36
CA GLU A 37 -7.53 -20.31 12.93
C GLU A 37 -8.41 -20.74 14.09
N ASP A 38 -9.67 -20.97 13.81
CA ASP A 38 -10.65 -21.57 14.73
C ASP A 38 -11.46 -22.63 14.00
N ALA A 39 -11.49 -23.84 14.57
CA ALA A 39 -12.18 -25.00 14.02
C ALA A 39 -11.91 -25.26 12.51
N GLY A 40 -10.67 -25.07 12.07
CA GLY A 40 -10.27 -25.25 10.67
C GLY A 40 -10.61 -24.08 9.74
N ARG A 41 -11.12 -22.96 10.27
CA ARG A 41 -11.44 -21.75 9.54
C ARG A 41 -10.48 -20.62 9.90
N LEU A 42 -9.97 -19.94 8.89
CA LEU A 42 -9.14 -18.74 9.09
C LEU A 42 -10.02 -17.58 9.60
N ILE A 43 -9.67 -17.02 10.77
CA ILE A 43 -10.38 -15.95 11.44
C ILE A 43 -9.55 -14.67 11.60
N GLY A 44 -8.29 -14.70 11.14
CA GLY A 44 -7.43 -13.54 11.15
C GLY A 44 -6.15 -13.75 10.39
N VAL A 45 -5.57 -12.67 9.90
CA VAL A 45 -4.36 -12.65 9.07
C VAL A 45 -3.43 -11.51 9.48
N PHE A 46 -2.12 -11.73 9.39
CA PHE A 46 -1.14 -10.70 9.64
C PHE A 46 0.16 -10.97 8.86
N PRO A 47 0.39 -10.25 7.75
CA PRO A 47 1.62 -10.38 6.97
C PRO A 47 2.79 -9.69 7.68
N ILE A 48 3.93 -10.37 7.79
CA ILE A 48 5.16 -9.85 8.38
C ILE A 48 6.32 -10.05 7.41
N VAL A 49 7.09 -9.00 7.21
CA VAL A 49 8.28 -8.96 6.35
C VAL A 49 9.49 -8.56 7.17
N ARG A 50 10.57 -9.34 7.10
CA ARG A 50 11.84 -8.99 7.74
C ARG A 50 12.66 -8.11 6.80
N LEU A 51 13.00 -6.93 7.26
CA LEU A 51 13.92 -6.01 6.60
C LEU A 51 15.27 -6.10 7.31
N LYS A 52 16.28 -6.67 6.63
CA LYS A 52 17.64 -6.78 7.18
C LYS A 52 18.61 -6.04 6.27
N SER A 53 19.29 -5.05 6.82
CA SER A 53 20.27 -4.24 6.14
C SER A 53 21.47 -3.97 7.06
N LEU A 54 22.65 -3.89 6.48
CA LEU A 54 23.85 -3.47 7.23
C LEU A 54 23.80 -2.00 7.67
N LEU A 55 23.05 -1.16 6.95
CA LEU A 55 22.97 0.28 7.22
C LEU A 55 21.72 0.67 8.01
N PHE A 56 20.61 -0.06 7.86
CA PHE A 56 19.30 0.33 8.39
C PHE A 56 18.79 -0.63 9.48
N GLY A 57 19.65 -1.56 9.95
CA GLY A 57 19.30 -2.48 11.04
C GLY A 57 18.55 -3.72 10.59
N ASN A 58 17.91 -4.38 11.55
CA ASN A 58 17.19 -5.64 11.37
C ASN A 58 15.81 -5.49 12.02
N ILE A 59 14.79 -5.22 11.24
CA ILE A 59 13.43 -4.97 11.72
C ILE A 59 12.41 -5.92 11.08
N ALA A 60 11.31 -6.14 11.76
CA ALA A 60 10.11 -6.73 11.16
C ALA A 60 9.10 -5.62 10.84
N CYS A 61 8.46 -5.70 9.70
CA CYS A 61 7.46 -4.71 9.28
C CYS A 61 6.22 -5.41 8.74
N SER A 62 5.05 -4.89 9.08
CA SER A 62 3.75 -5.41 8.63
C SER A 62 3.47 -5.07 7.19
N MET A 63 4.13 -5.07 6.26
CA MET A 63 4.04 -4.64 4.85
C MET A 63 4.85 -3.36 4.59
N PRO A 64 6.13 -3.52 4.27
CA PRO A 64 6.97 -2.42 3.85
C PRO A 64 6.53 -1.87 2.48
N PHE A 65 6.89 -0.63 2.21
CA PHE A 65 6.67 0.08 0.93
C PHE A 65 5.21 0.37 0.57
N VAL A 66 4.25 -0.01 1.43
CA VAL A 66 2.82 0.27 1.28
C VAL A 66 2.25 0.89 2.56
N ASN A 67 1.00 1.36 2.49
CA ASN A 67 0.44 2.18 3.57
C ASN A 67 0.02 1.38 4.80
N TYR A 68 -0.54 0.19 4.60
CA TYR A 68 -1.17 -0.61 5.65
C TYR A 68 -0.78 -2.09 5.53
N GLY A 69 -1.14 -2.87 6.54
CA GLY A 69 -0.89 -4.30 6.56
C GLY A 69 -0.80 -4.83 8.00
N GLY A 70 -1.38 -4.10 8.95
CA GLY A 70 -1.47 -4.50 10.36
C GLY A 70 -2.31 -5.76 10.55
N PRO A 71 -2.46 -6.24 11.79
CA PRO A 71 -3.28 -7.41 12.07
C PRO A 71 -4.72 -7.15 11.64
N CYS A 72 -5.32 -8.14 11.01
CA CYS A 72 -6.70 -8.11 10.56
C CYS A 72 -7.41 -9.37 11.05
N GLY A 73 -8.26 -9.25 12.03
CA GLY A 73 -9.01 -10.34 12.64
C GLY A 73 -10.51 -10.07 12.68
N GLU A 74 -11.31 -11.12 12.89
CA GLU A 74 -12.75 -11.01 13.10
C GLU A 74 -13.09 -10.23 14.39
N SER A 75 -12.16 -10.24 15.37
CA SER A 75 -12.27 -9.50 16.63
C SER A 75 -10.94 -8.92 17.07
N GLU A 76 -10.98 -7.98 18.01
CA GLU A 76 -9.76 -7.40 18.62
C GLU A 76 -8.96 -8.44 19.40
N GLU A 77 -9.59 -9.45 19.96
CA GLU A 77 -8.93 -10.56 20.63
C GLU A 77 -8.09 -11.38 19.64
N VAL A 78 -8.63 -11.68 18.46
CA VAL A 78 -7.88 -12.38 17.40
C VAL A 78 -6.68 -11.54 16.95
N GLU A 79 -6.85 -10.25 16.79
CA GLU A 79 -5.75 -9.36 16.43
C GLU A 79 -4.68 -9.26 17.52
N ALA A 80 -5.08 -9.23 18.80
CA ALA A 80 -4.14 -9.27 19.93
C ALA A 80 -3.30 -10.57 19.95
N ARG A 81 -3.92 -11.70 19.63
CA ARG A 81 -3.19 -12.98 19.47
C ARG A 81 -2.20 -12.95 18.31
N LEU A 82 -2.59 -12.34 17.18
CA LEU A 82 -1.69 -12.16 16.04
C LEU A 82 -0.50 -11.24 16.39
N LEU A 83 -0.72 -10.17 17.16
CA LEU A 83 0.35 -9.30 17.66
C LEU A 83 1.29 -10.05 18.60
N THR A 84 0.75 -10.88 19.50
CA THR A 84 1.56 -11.74 20.38
C THR A 84 2.43 -12.71 19.58
N ALA A 85 1.86 -13.34 18.55
CA ALA A 85 2.61 -14.23 17.67
C ALA A 85 3.70 -13.48 16.87
N ALA A 86 3.44 -12.24 16.46
CA ALA A 86 4.42 -11.39 15.78
C ALA A 86 5.57 -11.00 16.73
N SER A 87 5.30 -10.77 18.02
CA SER A 87 6.34 -10.52 19.02
C SER A 87 7.23 -11.74 19.22
N ALA A 88 6.66 -12.93 19.31
CA ALA A 88 7.44 -14.17 19.42
C ALA A 88 8.30 -14.42 18.15
N LEU A 89 7.76 -14.11 16.97
CA LEU A 89 8.50 -14.17 15.71
C LEU A 89 9.65 -13.15 15.67
N ALA A 90 9.45 -11.97 16.25
CA ALA A 90 10.47 -10.92 16.37
C ALA A 90 11.65 -11.39 17.23
N ASP A 91 11.36 -12.04 18.35
CA ASP A 91 12.36 -12.63 19.24
C ASP A 91 13.14 -13.75 18.51
N GLU A 92 12.45 -14.66 17.81
CA GLU A 92 13.09 -15.71 16.99
C GLU A 92 14.03 -15.13 15.92
N TRP A 93 13.61 -14.04 15.28
CA TRP A 93 14.39 -13.40 14.22
C TRP A 93 15.50 -12.49 14.75
N GLY A 94 15.50 -12.17 16.04
CA GLY A 94 16.43 -11.25 16.68
C GLY A 94 16.35 -9.87 16.01
N VAL A 95 15.13 -9.36 15.79
CA VAL A 95 14.92 -8.03 15.21
C VAL A 95 14.90 -6.97 16.31
N ASP A 96 15.26 -5.74 15.94
CA ASP A 96 15.33 -4.62 16.89
C ASP A 96 13.93 -4.18 17.34
N TYR A 97 12.94 -4.25 16.44
CA TYR A 97 11.53 -3.97 16.72
C TYR A 97 10.60 -4.48 15.61
N VAL A 98 9.29 -4.45 15.88
CA VAL A 98 8.23 -4.71 14.91
C VAL A 98 7.50 -3.40 14.58
N GLU A 99 7.53 -2.97 13.33
CA GLU A 99 6.74 -1.84 12.83
C GLU A 99 5.38 -2.36 12.33
N VAL A 100 4.31 -1.93 12.97
CA VAL A 100 2.94 -2.30 12.57
C VAL A 100 2.25 -1.11 11.92
N ARG A 101 1.92 -1.23 10.63
CA ARG A 101 1.23 -0.21 9.85
C ARG A 101 -0.29 -0.42 9.93
N SER A 102 -0.92 0.21 10.91
CA SER A 102 -2.34 0.08 11.17
C SER A 102 -3.11 1.36 10.83
N GLN A 103 -4.35 1.22 10.40
CA GLN A 103 -5.29 2.34 10.21
C GLN A 103 -5.93 2.81 11.52
N ARG A 104 -5.75 2.07 12.59
CA ARG A 104 -6.33 2.34 13.89
C ARG A 104 -5.28 2.16 14.99
N HIS A 105 -5.52 2.78 16.11
CA HIS A 105 -4.71 2.59 17.30
C HIS A 105 -4.86 1.16 17.82
N LEU A 106 -3.75 0.51 18.17
CA LEU A 106 -3.71 -0.89 18.61
C LEU A 106 -3.70 -1.05 20.13
N GLY A 107 -3.99 0.02 20.87
CA GLY A 107 -4.00 0.05 22.33
C GLY A 107 -2.78 0.77 22.93
N GLU A 108 -2.92 1.22 24.17
CA GLU A 108 -1.91 1.99 24.92
C GLU A 108 -0.66 1.20 25.26
N ALA A 109 -0.69 -0.14 25.12
CA ALA A 109 0.44 -1.00 25.40
C ALA A 109 1.56 -0.89 24.34
N TYR A 110 1.27 -0.31 23.19
CA TYR A 110 2.21 -0.18 22.07
C TYR A 110 2.55 1.29 21.83
N PRO A 111 3.85 1.64 21.72
CA PRO A 111 4.23 2.98 21.31
C PRO A 111 3.71 3.26 19.89
N SER A 112 3.11 4.41 19.69
CA SER A 112 2.59 4.83 18.38
C SER A 112 3.34 6.04 17.83
N SER A 113 3.42 6.12 16.50
CA SER A 113 3.98 7.26 15.78
C SER A 113 2.92 7.80 14.81
N ASP A 114 2.51 9.02 15.02
CA ASP A 114 1.43 9.71 14.30
C ASP A 114 1.90 10.87 13.41
N HIS A 115 3.21 10.95 13.16
CA HIS A 115 3.81 12.02 12.34
C HIS A 115 3.42 11.93 10.84
N LYS A 116 2.78 10.84 10.41
CA LYS A 116 2.22 10.69 9.07
C LYS A 116 0.72 10.43 9.18
N VAL A 117 -0.03 11.08 8.28
CA VAL A 117 -1.48 10.92 8.20
C VAL A 117 -1.88 10.35 6.84
N SER A 118 -2.92 9.53 6.84
CA SER A 118 -3.55 9.08 5.61
C SER A 118 -4.72 9.99 5.26
N MET A 119 -4.79 10.36 3.99
CA MET A 119 -5.87 11.17 3.46
C MET A 119 -6.85 10.27 2.71
N THR A 120 -8.11 10.29 3.12
CA THR A 120 -9.17 9.52 2.46
C THR A 120 -10.27 10.44 1.97
N ILE A 121 -10.88 10.08 0.86
CA ILE A 121 -12.05 10.75 0.30
C ILE A 121 -13.12 9.72 -0.01
N ALA A 122 -14.34 9.96 0.43
CA ALA A 122 -15.48 9.16 0.02
C ALA A 122 -15.79 9.46 -1.46
N LEU A 123 -15.77 8.42 -2.29
CA LEU A 123 -16.13 8.55 -3.69
C LEU A 123 -17.65 8.42 -3.83
N ASP A 124 -18.23 9.37 -4.58
CA ASP A 124 -19.61 9.31 -5.01
C ASP A 124 -19.66 8.71 -6.42
N PRO A 125 -20.68 7.93 -6.79
CA PRO A 125 -20.87 7.48 -8.17
C PRO A 125 -20.96 8.63 -9.18
N ASP A 126 -21.44 9.80 -8.76
CA ASP A 126 -21.44 11.01 -9.57
C ASP A 126 -20.14 11.81 -9.35
N PRO A 127 -19.28 11.94 -10.38
CA PRO A 127 -18.06 12.74 -10.31
C PRO A 127 -18.30 14.23 -9.97
N GLU A 128 -19.45 14.79 -10.36
CA GLU A 128 -19.78 16.19 -10.04
C GLU A 128 -20.05 16.36 -8.54
N ALA A 129 -20.65 15.36 -7.88
CA ALA A 129 -20.83 15.36 -6.44
C ALA A 129 -19.48 15.29 -5.71
N VAL A 130 -18.51 14.54 -6.21
CA VAL A 130 -17.12 14.53 -5.70
C VAL A 130 -16.48 15.90 -5.90
N MET A 131 -16.58 16.46 -7.10
CA MET A 131 -16.03 17.77 -7.45
C MET A 131 -16.62 18.89 -6.57
N ALA A 132 -17.88 18.82 -6.23
CA ALA A 132 -18.55 19.81 -5.39
C ALA A 132 -17.98 19.90 -3.97
N ARG A 133 -17.37 18.83 -3.46
CA ARG A 133 -16.74 18.79 -2.13
C ARG A 133 -15.39 19.50 -2.07
N PHE A 134 -14.74 19.73 -3.21
CA PHE A 134 -13.48 20.45 -3.26
C PHE A 134 -13.67 21.95 -3.02
N LYS A 135 -12.68 22.59 -2.43
CA LYS A 135 -12.66 24.06 -2.29
C LYS A 135 -12.69 24.74 -3.65
N ARG A 136 -13.20 25.96 -3.68
CA ARG A 136 -13.33 26.77 -4.91
C ARG A 136 -12.01 26.84 -5.70
N ASP A 137 -10.90 27.07 -5.00
CA ASP A 137 -9.59 27.21 -5.65
C ASP A 137 -9.12 25.90 -6.27
N GLN A 138 -9.32 24.77 -5.58
CA GLN A 138 -9.01 23.44 -6.13
C GLN A 138 -9.81 23.15 -7.41
N ARG A 139 -11.11 23.46 -7.40
CA ARG A 139 -11.95 23.33 -8.61
C ARG A 139 -11.49 24.22 -9.74
N ALA A 140 -11.03 25.43 -9.42
CA ALA A 140 -10.51 26.37 -10.43
C ALA A 140 -9.21 25.84 -11.06
N GLU A 141 -8.30 25.26 -10.24
CA GLU A 141 -7.07 24.65 -10.71
C GLU A 141 -7.33 23.44 -11.63
N ILE A 142 -8.25 22.54 -11.24
CA ILE A 142 -8.63 21.39 -12.06
C ILE A 142 -9.18 21.85 -13.41
N ARG A 143 -10.08 22.87 -13.42
CA ARG A 143 -10.63 23.43 -14.66
C ARG A 143 -9.57 24.14 -15.50
N ARG A 144 -8.59 24.76 -14.87
CA ARG A 144 -7.47 25.39 -15.56
C ARG A 144 -6.59 24.34 -16.24
N ALA A 145 -6.24 23.27 -15.53
CA ALA A 145 -5.46 22.16 -16.08
C ALA A 145 -6.12 21.55 -17.32
N ALA A 146 -7.44 21.36 -17.30
CA ALA A 146 -8.19 20.83 -18.44
C ALA A 146 -8.08 21.69 -19.72
N LYS A 147 -7.73 22.99 -19.61
CA LYS A 147 -7.59 23.91 -20.75
C LYS A 147 -6.19 23.89 -21.38
N HIS A 148 -5.23 23.23 -20.76
CA HIS A 148 -3.84 23.19 -21.24
C HIS A 148 -3.54 22.12 -22.29
N GLY A 149 -4.56 21.42 -22.77
CA GLY A 149 -4.40 20.39 -23.80
C GLY A 149 -3.69 19.12 -23.32
N PHE A 150 -3.67 18.87 -22.01
CA PHE A 150 -3.17 17.64 -21.45
C PHE A 150 -4.02 16.44 -21.87
N VAL A 151 -3.36 15.32 -22.12
CA VAL A 151 -4.02 14.05 -22.46
C VAL A 151 -3.85 13.08 -21.31
N VAL A 152 -4.95 12.53 -20.81
CA VAL A 152 -4.96 11.53 -19.74
C VAL A 152 -5.16 10.15 -20.34
N LYS A 153 -4.30 9.21 -20.00
CA LYS A 153 -4.42 7.80 -20.41
C LYS A 153 -4.47 6.90 -19.18
N PHE A 154 -5.16 5.79 -19.32
CA PHE A 154 -5.27 4.74 -18.29
C PHE A 154 -4.88 3.41 -18.90
N GLY A 155 -4.11 2.60 -18.14
CA GLY A 155 -3.75 1.26 -18.54
C GLY A 155 -2.53 0.75 -17.79
N SER A 156 -2.46 -0.55 -17.58
CA SER A 156 -1.33 -1.20 -16.91
C SER A 156 -0.05 -1.16 -17.75
N GLU A 157 -0.17 -1.03 -19.06
CA GLU A 157 0.93 -0.85 -20.01
C GLU A 157 1.70 0.47 -19.81
N LEU A 158 1.09 1.44 -19.12
CA LEU A 158 1.70 2.75 -18.85
C LEU A 158 2.69 2.74 -17.68
N VAL A 159 3.04 1.58 -17.14
CA VAL A 159 3.90 1.46 -15.97
C VAL A 159 5.28 2.10 -16.16
N ASP A 160 5.85 2.02 -17.36
CA ASP A 160 7.15 2.62 -17.68
C ASP A 160 7.08 4.15 -17.69
N ASP A 161 6.04 4.73 -18.30
CA ASP A 161 5.80 6.18 -18.33
C ASP A 161 5.49 6.72 -16.93
N PHE A 162 4.67 6.00 -16.15
CA PHE A 162 4.43 6.33 -14.75
C PHE A 162 5.72 6.33 -13.93
N TYR A 163 6.56 5.30 -14.11
CA TYR A 163 7.83 5.22 -13.39
C TYR A 163 8.79 6.36 -13.76
N ALA A 164 8.80 6.81 -15.00
CA ALA A 164 9.60 7.95 -15.42
C ALA A 164 9.21 9.22 -14.64
N VAL A 165 7.90 9.50 -14.51
CA VAL A 165 7.39 10.63 -13.72
C VAL A 165 7.72 10.45 -12.23
N LEU A 166 7.45 9.27 -11.68
CA LEU A 166 7.67 8.98 -10.26
C LEU A 166 9.14 9.12 -9.90
N SER A 167 10.05 8.58 -10.71
CA SER A 167 11.49 8.60 -10.45
C SER A 167 12.07 10.01 -10.54
N ALA A 168 11.59 10.84 -11.45
CA ALA A 168 11.95 12.24 -11.54
C ALA A 168 11.52 13.02 -10.29
N SER A 169 10.26 12.90 -9.89
CA SER A 169 9.70 13.56 -8.72
C SER A 169 10.38 13.15 -7.42
N TRP A 170 10.63 11.85 -7.21
CA TRP A 170 11.29 11.38 -5.97
C TRP A 170 12.75 11.78 -5.90
N ARG A 171 13.44 11.87 -7.05
CA ARG A 171 14.80 12.41 -7.10
C ARG A 171 14.85 13.88 -6.68
N GLU A 172 13.90 14.69 -7.15
CA GLU A 172 13.79 16.11 -6.74
C GLU A 172 13.52 16.24 -5.24
N LEU A 173 12.75 15.33 -4.65
CA LEU A 173 12.47 15.27 -3.22
C LEU A 173 13.61 14.64 -2.39
N GLY A 174 14.69 14.15 -3.03
CA GLY A 174 15.76 13.46 -2.33
C GLY A 174 15.33 12.11 -1.72
N THR A 175 14.25 11.52 -2.19
CA THR A 175 13.70 10.27 -1.67
C THR A 175 14.20 9.08 -2.52
N PRO A 176 14.83 8.06 -1.90
CA PRO A 176 15.17 6.83 -2.60
C PRO A 176 13.95 6.14 -3.19
N ILE A 177 14.04 5.68 -4.43
CA ILE A 177 12.97 4.97 -5.12
C ILE A 177 13.33 3.50 -5.32
N PHE A 178 12.31 2.65 -5.26
CA PHE A 178 12.45 1.24 -5.66
C PHE A 178 12.61 1.10 -7.18
N GLY A 179 13.14 -0.05 -7.64
CA GLY A 179 13.29 -0.34 -9.07
C GLY A 179 11.95 -0.49 -9.80
N LEU A 180 11.95 -0.23 -11.09
CA LEU A 180 10.77 -0.42 -11.97
C LEU A 180 10.16 -1.82 -11.85
N ASP A 181 10.99 -2.84 -11.63
CA ASP A 181 10.55 -4.24 -11.48
C ASP A 181 9.54 -4.43 -10.35
N TYR A 182 9.60 -3.59 -9.30
CA TYR A 182 8.61 -3.62 -8.23
C TYR A 182 7.20 -3.32 -8.78
N LEU A 183 7.04 -2.24 -9.53
CA LEU A 183 5.76 -1.86 -10.12
C LEU A 183 5.29 -2.88 -11.16
N LYS A 184 6.18 -3.36 -12.03
CA LYS A 184 5.88 -4.40 -13.03
C LYS A 184 5.42 -5.71 -12.36
N THR A 185 6.07 -6.06 -11.25
CA THR A 185 5.67 -7.25 -10.48
C THR A 185 4.30 -7.08 -9.84
N ILE A 186 3.96 -5.88 -9.32
CA ILE A 186 2.61 -5.59 -8.80
C ILE A 186 1.56 -5.73 -9.90
N VAL A 187 1.78 -5.12 -11.07
CA VAL A 187 0.86 -5.21 -12.22
C VAL A 187 0.62 -6.67 -12.61
N THR A 188 1.67 -7.48 -12.63
CA THR A 188 1.58 -8.90 -12.99
C THR A 188 0.91 -9.76 -11.92
N ALA A 189 1.20 -9.47 -10.64
CA ALA A 189 0.68 -10.25 -9.51
C ALA A 189 -0.82 -10.01 -9.24
N PHE A 190 -1.34 -8.85 -9.64
CA PHE A 190 -2.73 -8.45 -9.39
C PHE A 190 -3.47 -8.09 -10.70
N PRO A 191 -3.76 -9.06 -11.57
CA PRO A 191 -4.43 -8.77 -12.84
C PRO A 191 -5.75 -8.01 -12.64
N GLY A 192 -5.88 -6.85 -13.26
CA GLY A 192 -7.07 -6.01 -13.21
C GLY A 192 -7.26 -5.16 -11.93
N ALA A 193 -6.45 -5.36 -10.87
CA ALA A 193 -6.55 -4.55 -9.66
C ALA A 193 -5.74 -3.24 -9.74
N PRO A 194 -4.49 -3.20 -10.24
CA PRO A 194 -3.77 -1.96 -10.43
C PRO A 194 -4.36 -1.13 -11.58
N ARG A 195 -4.56 0.16 -11.32
CA ARG A 195 -4.89 1.16 -12.34
C ARG A 195 -3.77 2.18 -12.38
N ILE A 196 -3.22 2.39 -13.56
CA ILE A 196 -2.21 3.41 -13.81
C ILE A 196 -2.87 4.51 -14.63
N CYS A 197 -2.73 5.73 -14.15
CA CYS A 197 -3.12 6.94 -14.86
C CYS A 197 -1.87 7.75 -15.17
N VAL A 198 -1.68 8.15 -16.41
CA VAL A 198 -0.59 9.05 -16.82
C VAL A 198 -1.17 10.24 -17.56
N VAL A 199 -0.73 11.42 -17.18
CA VAL A 199 -1.04 12.68 -17.83
C VAL A 199 0.13 13.08 -18.71
N TYR A 200 -0.13 13.30 -19.97
CA TYR A 200 0.85 13.76 -20.97
C TYR A 200 0.64 15.22 -21.29
N ASP A 201 1.74 15.94 -21.47
CA ASP A 201 1.71 17.33 -21.97
C ASP A 201 1.32 17.39 -23.46
N ILE A 202 1.28 18.60 -24.00
CA ILE A 202 0.94 18.86 -25.41
C ILE A 202 1.96 18.28 -26.40
N ASN A 203 3.16 17.91 -25.93
CA ASN A 203 4.22 17.30 -26.74
C ASN A 203 4.22 15.76 -26.59
N GLY A 204 3.28 15.20 -25.82
CA GLY A 204 3.21 13.78 -25.55
C GLY A 204 4.22 13.27 -24.49
N VAL A 205 4.78 14.18 -23.68
CA VAL A 205 5.71 13.83 -22.61
C VAL A 205 4.94 13.55 -21.32
N PRO A 206 5.22 12.44 -20.61
CA PRO A 206 4.62 12.17 -19.30
C PRO A 206 4.95 13.27 -18.29
N ALA A 207 3.93 13.89 -17.70
CA ALA A 207 4.05 15.05 -16.80
C ALA A 207 3.52 14.79 -15.39
N ALA A 208 2.54 13.89 -15.24
CA ALA A 208 1.99 13.48 -13.94
C ALA A 208 1.46 12.05 -14.03
N GLY A 209 1.28 11.40 -12.87
CA GLY A 209 0.71 10.06 -12.85
C GLY A 209 0.21 9.65 -11.48
N ALA A 210 -0.65 8.63 -11.49
CA ALA A 210 -1.14 7.94 -10.30
C ALA A 210 -1.10 6.42 -10.51
N PHE A 211 -0.84 5.69 -9.44
CA PHE A 211 -0.87 4.23 -9.40
C PHE A 211 -1.76 3.80 -8.25
N ASP A 212 -2.92 3.25 -8.58
CA ASP A 212 -3.94 2.84 -7.62
C ASP A 212 -4.10 1.32 -7.60
N GLY A 213 -4.55 0.79 -6.45
CA GLY A 213 -5.01 -0.58 -6.30
C GLY A 213 -6.50 -0.61 -5.95
N ILE A 214 -7.28 -1.40 -6.67
CA ILE A 214 -8.69 -1.63 -6.33
C ILE A 214 -8.78 -2.82 -5.38
N HIS A 215 -9.50 -2.62 -4.28
CA HIS A 215 -9.86 -3.66 -3.32
C HIS A 215 -11.37 -3.57 -3.08
N ASN A 216 -12.07 -4.68 -3.30
CA ASN A 216 -13.52 -4.79 -3.13
C ASN A 216 -13.83 -5.29 -1.73
#